data_ed720b5365d66aeac6733588e8c14168
#
_entry.id   ed720b5365d66aeac6733588e8c14168
#
_cell.length_a   1.000
_cell.length_b   1.000
_cell.length_c   1.000
_cell.angle_alpha   90.00
_cell.angle_beta   90.00
_cell.angle_gamma   90.00
#
_symmetry.space_group_name_H-M   'P 1'
#
loop_
_entity.id
_entity.type
_entity.pdbx_description
1 polymer ?
#
loop_
_entity_poly.entity_id
_entity_poly.type
_entity_poly.pdbx_seq_one_letter_code
_entity_poly.pdbx_strand_id
1 'polypeptide(L)'
;MGERFDTSRPIYAQIVERLKAKILAGVYPPGGHLDSVRDLAAAAGVNPNTMQRALAQLEAEGLVRTERTTGRFVTEDTALLEKLR
;
A
#
# COMPACT_ATOMS: atom_id res chain seq x y z
N MET A 1 15.28 4.08 10.18
CA MET A 1 14.28 4.55 11.14
C MET A 1 12.88 4.43 10.53
N GLY A 2 11.97 3.79 11.23
CA GLY A 2 10.62 3.58 10.70
C GLY A 2 9.74 4.81 10.78
N GLU A 3 8.56 4.71 10.18
CA GLU A 3 7.57 5.75 10.26
C GLU A 3 6.95 5.79 11.65
N ARG A 4 6.45 6.95 12.04
CA ARG A 4 5.71 7.08 13.30
C ARG A 4 4.25 6.74 13.09
N PHE A 5 3.69 5.98 14.03
CA PHE A 5 2.29 5.60 13.99
C PHE A 5 1.60 6.01 15.29
N ASP A 6 0.33 6.36 15.16
CA ASP A 6 -0.54 6.65 16.29
C ASP A 6 -0.90 5.33 16.97
N THR A 7 -0.61 5.21 18.26
CA THR A 7 -0.86 3.97 19.02
C THR A 7 -2.33 3.79 19.37
N SER A 8 -3.17 4.81 19.18
CA SER A 8 -4.60 4.73 19.47
C SER A 8 -5.41 4.06 18.36
N ARG A 9 -4.79 3.79 17.19
CA ARG A 9 -5.45 3.17 16.06
C ARG A 9 -4.65 1.96 15.57
N PRO A 10 -5.29 0.99 14.92
CA PRO A 10 -4.55 -0.15 14.36
C PRO A 10 -3.46 0.31 13.40
N ILE A 11 -2.28 -0.26 13.51
CA ILE A 11 -1.14 0.13 12.68
C ILE A 11 -1.41 -0.15 11.21
N TYR A 12 -2.02 -1.31 10.90
CA TYR A 12 -2.28 -1.65 9.49
C TYR A 12 -3.18 -0.61 8.80
N ALA A 13 -4.15 -0.04 9.53
CA ALA A 13 -5.04 0.96 8.96
C ALA A 13 -4.28 2.25 8.62
N GLN A 14 -3.31 2.60 9.44
CA GLN A 14 -2.47 3.78 9.19
C GLN A 14 -1.55 3.53 7.99
N ILE A 15 -1.05 2.31 7.84
CA ILE A 15 -0.24 1.93 6.67
C ILE A 15 -1.09 2.04 5.40
N VAL A 16 -2.34 1.57 5.44
CA VAL A 16 -3.27 1.69 4.31
C VAL A 16 -3.41 3.15 3.89
N GLU A 17 -3.63 4.04 4.86
CA GLU A 17 -3.78 5.47 4.58
C GLU A 17 -2.53 6.05 3.93
N ARG A 18 -1.36 5.69 4.42
CA ARG A 18 -0.09 6.21 3.89
C ARG A 18 0.22 5.70 2.50
N LEU A 19 0.02 4.42 2.27
CA LEU A 19 0.24 3.85 0.93
C LEU A 19 -0.78 4.39 -0.07
N LYS A 20 -2.02 4.53 0.36
CA LYS A 20 -3.06 5.13 -0.47
C LYS A 20 -2.67 6.56 -0.89
N ALA A 21 -2.18 7.35 0.06
CA ALA A 21 -1.75 8.72 -0.22
C ALA A 21 -0.62 8.74 -1.25
N LYS A 22 0.34 7.82 -1.15
CA LYS A 22 1.44 7.72 -2.11
C LYS A 22 0.96 7.32 -3.51
N ILE A 23 0.01 6.40 -3.57
CA ILE A 23 -0.59 5.99 -4.85
C ILE A 23 -1.32 7.18 -5.48
N LEU A 24 -2.13 7.90 -4.70
CA LEU A 24 -2.89 9.03 -5.22
C LEU A 24 -2.01 10.22 -5.58
N ALA A 25 -0.87 10.36 -4.92
CA ALA A 25 0.10 11.42 -5.23
C ALA A 25 1.01 11.07 -6.41
N GLY A 26 0.94 9.86 -6.93
CA GLY A 26 1.78 9.43 -8.06
C GLY A 26 3.16 8.95 -7.67
N VAL A 27 3.45 8.80 -6.39
CA VAL A 27 4.72 8.21 -5.92
C VAL A 27 4.83 6.78 -6.44
N TYR A 28 3.71 6.06 -6.39
CA TYR A 28 3.56 4.77 -7.07
C TYR A 28 2.59 5.00 -8.24
N PRO A 29 3.08 5.11 -9.46
CA PRO A 29 2.22 5.45 -10.61
C PRO A 29 1.28 4.30 -10.98
N PRO A 30 0.18 4.59 -11.71
CA PRO A 30 -0.72 3.55 -12.18
C PRO A 30 0.03 2.47 -12.95
N GLY A 31 -0.26 1.21 -12.64
CA GLY A 31 0.44 0.08 -13.24
C GLY A 31 1.86 -0.14 -12.72
N GLY A 32 2.33 0.72 -11.82
CA GLY A 32 3.67 0.62 -11.28
C GLY A 32 3.82 -0.55 -10.30
N HIS A 33 5.01 -1.11 -10.24
CA HIS A 33 5.33 -2.22 -9.36
C HIS A 33 5.61 -1.72 -7.94
N LEU A 34 5.03 -2.38 -6.95
CA LEU A 34 5.32 -2.09 -5.54
C LEU A 34 6.51 -2.93 -5.07
N ASP A 35 7.24 -2.40 -4.11
CA ASP A 35 8.30 -3.16 -3.45
C ASP A 35 7.70 -4.39 -2.76
N SER A 36 8.56 -5.34 -2.41
CA SER A 36 8.12 -6.55 -1.72
C SER A 36 7.56 -6.21 -0.34
N VAL A 37 6.75 -7.13 0.20
CA VAL A 37 6.21 -6.98 1.56
C VAL A 37 7.33 -6.75 2.57
N ARG A 38 8.43 -7.49 2.44
CA ARG A 38 9.58 -7.35 3.34
C ARG A 38 10.19 -5.96 3.28
N ASP A 39 10.39 -5.46 2.07
CA ASP A 39 11.00 -4.15 1.86
C ASP A 39 10.07 -3.04 2.36
N LEU A 40 8.78 -3.14 2.06
CA LEU A 40 7.80 -2.17 2.54
C LEU A 40 7.70 -2.19 4.07
N ALA A 41 7.72 -3.38 4.66
CA ALA A 41 7.66 -3.52 6.13
C ALA A 41 8.90 -2.94 6.78
N ALA A 42 10.07 -3.21 6.21
CA ALA A 42 11.34 -2.69 6.73
C ALA A 42 11.36 -1.17 6.66
N ALA A 43 10.93 -0.60 5.55
CA ALA A 43 10.89 0.86 5.38
C ALA A 43 9.93 1.52 6.37
N ALA A 44 8.81 0.88 6.65
CA ALA A 44 7.82 1.41 7.59
C ALA A 44 8.15 1.10 9.05
N GLY A 45 9.08 0.18 9.29
CA GLY A 45 9.44 -0.25 10.64
C GLY A 45 8.37 -1.10 11.30
N VAL A 46 7.68 -1.93 10.53
CA VAL A 46 6.59 -2.78 11.03
C VAL A 46 6.85 -4.25 10.70
N ASN A 47 6.09 -5.12 11.35
CA ASN A 47 6.12 -6.55 11.08
C ASN A 47 5.59 -6.83 9.67
N PRO A 48 6.20 -7.77 8.91
CA PRO A 48 5.70 -8.14 7.59
C PRO A 48 4.24 -8.58 7.56
N ASN A 49 3.76 -9.25 8.61
CA ASN A 49 2.36 -9.66 8.69
C ASN A 49 1.41 -8.45 8.72
N THR A 50 1.82 -7.39 9.44
CA THR A 50 1.06 -6.14 9.50
C THR A 50 1.04 -5.46 8.13
N MET A 51 2.18 -5.43 7.46
CA MET A 51 2.27 -4.87 6.12
C MET A 51 1.40 -5.67 5.15
N GLN A 52 1.43 -6.99 5.23
CA GLN A 52 0.64 -7.85 4.36
C GLN A 52 -0.86 -7.61 4.55
N ARG A 53 -1.29 -7.40 5.79
CA ARG A 53 -2.69 -7.07 6.10
C ARG A 53 -3.10 -5.75 5.45
N ALA A 54 -2.22 -4.76 5.49
CA ALA A 54 -2.47 -3.47 4.86
C ALA A 54 -2.59 -3.61 3.34
N LEU A 55 -1.70 -4.38 2.73
CA LEU A 55 -1.73 -4.61 1.28
C LEU A 55 -2.98 -5.38 0.86
N ALA A 56 -3.43 -6.33 1.68
CA ALA A 56 -4.67 -7.06 1.42
C ALA A 56 -5.87 -6.11 1.43
N GLN A 57 -5.87 -5.14 2.33
CA GLN A 57 -6.93 -4.14 2.39
C GLN A 57 -6.93 -3.25 1.14
N LEU A 58 -5.75 -2.82 0.70
CA LEU A 58 -5.63 -2.03 -0.54
C LEU A 58 -6.11 -2.83 -1.75
N GLU A 59 -5.82 -4.12 -1.78
CA GLU A 59 -6.29 -5.00 -2.84
C GLU A 59 -7.82 -5.12 -2.82
N ALA A 60 -8.40 -5.26 -1.63
CA ALA A 60 -9.86 -5.32 -1.48
C ALA A 60 -10.52 -4.03 -1.96
N GLU A 61 -9.84 -2.89 -1.82
CA GLU A 61 -10.34 -1.60 -2.30
C GLU A 61 -10.08 -1.37 -3.79
N GLY A 62 -9.39 -2.31 -4.44
CA GLY A 62 -9.11 -2.21 -5.87
C GLY A 62 -7.91 -1.34 -6.23
N LEU A 63 -7.17 -0.84 -5.25
CA LEU A 63 -6.03 0.04 -5.49
C LEU A 63 -4.75 -0.70 -5.86
N VAL A 64 -4.65 -1.96 -5.47
CA VAL A 64 -3.49 -2.81 -5.70
C VAL A 64 -3.99 -4.15 -6.24
N ARG A 65 -3.25 -4.71 -7.19
CA ARG A 65 -3.50 -6.08 -7.66
C ARG A 65 -2.26 -6.92 -7.46
N THR A 66 -2.45 -8.19 -7.21
CA THR A 66 -1.35 -9.14 -6.99
C THR A 66 -1.21 -10.04 -8.20
N GLU A 67 0.01 -10.10 -8.73
CA GLU A 67 0.37 -11.05 -9.77
C GLU A 67 1.13 -12.20 -9.13
N ARG A 68 0.83 -13.41 -9.56
CA ARG A 68 1.33 -14.62 -8.92
C ARG A 68 2.85 -14.72 -8.91
N THR A 69 3.48 -14.33 -10.01
CA THR A 69 4.91 -14.52 -10.21
C THR A 69 5.71 -13.23 -10.18
N THR A 70 5.06 -12.09 -10.35
CA THR A 70 5.75 -10.81 -10.53
C THR A 70 5.53 -9.82 -9.40
N GLY A 71 4.66 -10.14 -8.44
CA GLY A 71 4.44 -9.31 -7.25
C GLY A 71 3.18 -8.47 -7.32
N ARG A 72 3.22 -7.31 -6.68
CA ARG A 72 2.07 -6.43 -6.57
C ARG A 72 2.24 -5.18 -7.41
N PHE A 73 1.13 -4.73 -7.97
CA PHE A 73 1.09 -3.55 -8.85
C PHE A 73 -0.02 -2.61 -8.44
N VAL A 74 0.20 -1.32 -8.67
CA VAL A 74 -0.85 -0.31 -8.50
C VAL A 74 -1.88 -0.50 -9.62
N THR A 75 -3.15 -0.28 -9.31
CA THR A 75 -4.22 -0.36 -10.32
C THR A 75 -3.94 0.57 -11.50
N GLU A 76 -4.38 0.14 -12.68
CA GLU A 76 -4.35 0.98 -13.87
C GLU A 76 -5.68 1.72 -14.07
N ASP A 77 -6.62 1.54 -13.14
CA ASP A 77 -7.93 2.19 -13.21
C ASP A 77 -7.80 3.65 -12.78
N THR A 78 -7.51 4.51 -13.75
CA THR A 78 -7.33 5.93 -13.51
C THR A 78 -8.62 6.61 -13.07
N ALA A 79 -9.77 6.09 -13.47
CA ALA A 79 -11.07 6.61 -13.03
C ALA A 79 -11.24 6.42 -11.53
N LEU A 80 -10.84 5.25 -11.00
CA LEU A 80 -10.87 4.99 -9.57
C LEU A 80 -9.95 5.95 -8.83
N LEU A 81 -8.72 6.14 -9.32
CA LEU A 81 -7.73 7.01 -8.69
C LEU A 81 -8.22 8.46 -8.68
N GLU A 82 -8.82 8.94 -9.77
CA GLU A 82 -9.37 10.29 -9.83
C GLU A 82 -10.51 10.47 -8.83
N LYS A 83 -11.35 9.46 -8.67
CA LYS A 83 -12.47 9.51 -7.74
C LYS A 83 -12.01 9.64 -6.30
N LEU A 84 -10.83 9.09 -5.97
CA LEU A 84 -10.32 9.09 -4.61
C LEU A 84 -9.42 10.29 -4.28
N ARG A 85 -9.05 11.05 -5.27
CA ARG A 85 -8.24 12.26 -5.07
C ARG A 85 -9.00 13.39 -4.42
#